data_4c3b426beab9e24108745cc8a861fe2c
#
_entry.id   4c3b426beab9e24108745cc8a861fe2c
#
_cell.length_a   1.000
_cell.length_b   1.000
_cell.length_c   1.000
_cell.angle_alpha   90.00
_cell.angle_beta   90.00
_cell.angle_gamma   90.00
#
_symmetry.space_group_name_H-M   'P 1'
#
loop_
_entity.id
_entity.type
_entity.pdbx_description
1 polymer ?
#
loop_
_entity_poly.entity_id
_entity_poly.type
_entity_poly.pdbx_seq_one_letter_code
_entity_poly.pdbx_strand_id
1 'polypeptide(L)'
;NQFLIMRFNFSEVSSNVNEVELSFKLHCCSKLKDFVFKYEDLLGKEIWDVLDEKIQEEPGAFLSAINSYATRKKNIRIYLLIDEYDNFTNTILSTYGTEFYRKATHGEGFIRGFFNVIKSATTGTGAALERLFITGVSPVTMDDVTSGFNIGTNITTDPWFNDLVGFSEKELREMLTYYKEQGVLIQSVDETVVMMKPNYDNYCFSRSRLVDCMFNSDMVLYLSLIH
;
A
#
# COMPACT_ATOMS: atom_id res chain seq x y z
N ASN A 1 5.56 -14.95 -16.89
CA ASN A 1 6.16 -14.30 -15.72
C ASN A 1 5.08 -14.05 -14.68
N GLN A 2 4.93 -14.96 -13.73
CA GLN A 2 3.92 -14.86 -12.69
C GLN A 2 4.62 -14.56 -11.35
N PHE A 3 4.12 -13.53 -10.63
CA PHE A 3 4.57 -13.24 -9.28
C PHE A 3 3.65 -13.90 -8.25
N LEU A 4 4.23 -14.34 -7.14
CA LEU A 4 3.50 -14.61 -5.91
C LEU A 4 3.25 -13.29 -5.20
N ILE A 5 2.00 -12.99 -4.88
CA ILE A 5 1.61 -11.71 -4.28
C ILE A 5 1.57 -11.82 -2.77
N MET A 6 2.48 -11.12 -2.10
CA MET A 6 2.50 -10.92 -0.66
C MET A 6 1.86 -9.56 -0.36
N ARG A 7 0.90 -9.50 0.57
CA ARG A 7 0.14 -8.28 0.83
C ARG A 7 0.04 -8.00 2.32
N PHE A 8 0.32 -6.75 2.70
CA PHE A 8 0.00 -6.18 4.01
C PHE A 8 -0.95 -4.99 3.83
N ASN A 9 -1.90 -4.85 4.75
CA ASN A 9 -2.69 -3.64 4.91
C ASN A 9 -2.57 -3.17 6.35
N PHE A 10 -1.87 -2.08 6.59
CA PHE A 10 -1.58 -1.62 7.94
C PHE A 10 -2.72 -0.81 8.58
N SER A 11 -3.84 -0.61 7.88
CA SER A 11 -5.06 -0.09 8.52
C SER A 11 -5.63 -1.04 9.59
N GLU A 12 -5.26 -2.33 9.53
CA GLU A 12 -5.68 -3.35 10.50
C GLU A 12 -4.84 -3.34 11.79
N VAL A 13 -3.75 -2.55 11.85
CA VAL A 13 -2.87 -2.46 13.02
C VAL A 13 -3.44 -1.48 14.05
N SER A 14 -3.49 -1.88 15.32
CA SER A 14 -3.92 -1.00 16.42
C SER A 14 -3.01 0.23 16.53
N SER A 15 -3.60 1.40 16.72
CA SER A 15 -2.88 2.64 17.02
C SER A 15 -2.72 2.90 18.54
N ASN A 16 -3.22 2.01 19.40
CA ASN A 16 -3.00 2.09 20.86
C ASN A 16 -1.51 1.85 21.16
N VAL A 17 -0.82 2.84 21.74
CA VAL A 17 0.63 2.78 22.01
C VAL A 17 1.07 1.63 22.92
N ASN A 18 0.17 1.08 23.73
CA ASN A 18 0.48 -0.08 24.60
C ASN A 18 0.38 -1.42 23.86
N GLU A 19 -0.25 -1.45 22.69
CA GLU A 19 -0.58 -2.67 21.94
C GLU A 19 -0.01 -2.65 20.52
N VAL A 20 0.37 -1.48 20.02
CA VAL A 20 0.73 -1.29 18.60
C VAL A 20 1.84 -2.22 18.13
N GLU A 21 2.88 -2.42 18.91
CA GLU A 21 3.99 -3.31 18.54
C GLU A 21 3.53 -4.77 18.44
N LEU A 22 2.75 -5.23 19.43
CA LEU A 22 2.20 -6.58 19.42
C LEU A 22 1.20 -6.75 18.27
N SER A 23 0.31 -5.77 18.08
CA SER A 23 -0.66 -5.78 16.98
C SER A 23 0.04 -5.82 15.62
N PHE A 24 1.09 -5.03 15.43
CA PHE A 24 1.90 -5.04 14.21
C PHE A 24 2.55 -6.41 13.97
N LYS A 25 3.18 -6.99 15.00
CA LYS A 25 3.81 -8.31 14.92
C LYS A 25 2.79 -9.38 14.54
N LEU A 26 1.68 -9.45 15.25
CA LEU A 26 0.62 -10.42 14.98
C LEU A 26 0.04 -10.27 13.58
N HIS A 27 -0.24 -9.04 13.16
CA HIS A 27 -0.73 -8.75 11.81
C HIS A 27 0.26 -9.24 10.74
N CYS A 28 1.52 -8.82 10.82
CA CYS A 28 2.53 -9.22 9.85
C CYS A 28 2.73 -10.74 9.80
N CYS A 29 2.84 -11.40 10.96
CA CYS A 29 3.02 -12.84 11.03
C CYS A 29 1.81 -13.59 10.45
N SER A 30 0.58 -13.13 10.71
CA SER A 30 -0.64 -13.69 10.12
C SER A 30 -0.61 -13.61 8.59
N LYS A 31 -0.30 -12.42 8.03
CA LYS A 31 -0.24 -12.24 6.56
C LYS A 31 0.88 -13.05 5.91
N LEU A 32 2.00 -13.24 6.60
CA LEU A 32 3.08 -14.12 6.12
C LEU A 32 2.67 -15.59 6.12
N LYS A 33 1.96 -16.06 7.15
CA LYS A 33 1.37 -17.40 7.19
C LYS A 33 0.38 -17.61 6.05
N ASP A 34 -0.56 -16.67 5.87
CA ASP A 34 -1.54 -16.69 4.80
C ASP A 34 -0.87 -16.79 3.41
N PHE A 35 0.23 -16.04 3.21
CA PHE A 35 1.02 -16.12 2.00
C PHE A 35 1.61 -17.52 1.77
N VAL A 36 2.21 -18.12 2.78
CA VAL A 36 2.79 -19.47 2.67
C VAL A 36 1.72 -20.51 2.39
N PHE A 37 0.60 -20.48 3.12
CA PHE A 37 -0.53 -21.38 2.88
C PHE A 37 -1.10 -21.23 1.47
N LYS A 38 -1.32 -20.00 1.02
CA LYS A 38 -1.88 -19.72 -0.31
C LYS A 38 -1.03 -20.27 -1.44
N TYR A 39 0.28 -20.28 -1.27
CA TYR A 39 1.23 -20.66 -2.32
C TYR A 39 2.01 -21.93 -1.98
N GLU A 40 1.52 -22.75 -1.03
CA GLU A 40 2.19 -23.98 -0.59
C GLU A 40 2.51 -24.92 -1.76
N ASP A 41 1.61 -25.08 -2.72
CA ASP A 41 1.82 -25.93 -3.90
C ASP A 41 3.01 -25.46 -4.77
N LEU A 42 3.28 -24.15 -4.81
CA LEU A 42 4.38 -23.56 -5.59
C LEU A 42 5.68 -23.48 -4.78
N LEU A 43 5.56 -23.18 -3.50
CA LEU A 43 6.69 -23.12 -2.57
C LEU A 43 7.22 -24.54 -2.24
N GLY A 44 6.33 -25.51 -2.15
CA GLY A 44 6.60 -26.85 -1.64
C GLY A 44 6.40 -26.93 -0.12
N LYS A 45 5.90 -28.06 0.36
CA LYS A 45 5.59 -28.28 1.78
C LYS A 45 6.84 -28.18 2.68
N GLU A 46 8.01 -28.43 2.11
CA GLU A 46 9.30 -28.35 2.81
C GLU A 46 9.64 -26.94 3.33
N ILE A 47 8.90 -25.92 2.90
CA ILE A 47 9.05 -24.57 3.49
C ILE A 47 8.75 -24.57 4.99
N TRP A 48 7.79 -25.39 5.44
CA TRP A 48 7.43 -25.50 6.86
C TRP A 48 8.54 -26.11 7.73
N ASP A 49 9.45 -26.88 7.15
CA ASP A 49 10.63 -27.40 7.88
C ASP A 49 11.65 -26.30 8.19
N VAL A 50 11.60 -25.19 7.44
CA VAL A 50 12.46 -24.01 7.63
C VAL A 50 11.80 -22.96 8.53
N LEU A 51 10.48 -22.93 8.56
CA LEU A 51 9.68 -21.98 9.32
C LEU A 51 9.28 -22.56 10.69
N ASP A 52 10.25 -22.61 11.63
CA ASP A 52 9.96 -23.02 13.00
C ASP A 52 9.08 -21.99 13.73
N GLU A 53 8.54 -22.37 14.92
CA GLU A 53 7.61 -21.53 15.69
C GLU A 53 8.24 -20.17 16.05
N LYS A 54 9.53 -20.13 16.41
CA LYS A 54 10.24 -18.90 16.80
C LYS A 54 10.39 -17.94 15.62
N ILE A 55 10.67 -18.47 14.43
CA ILE A 55 10.73 -17.68 13.19
C ILE A 55 9.36 -17.08 12.89
N GLN A 56 8.29 -17.87 13.06
CA GLN A 56 6.92 -17.43 12.79
C GLN A 56 6.38 -16.37 13.77
N GLU A 57 7.02 -16.16 14.91
CA GLU A 57 6.64 -15.15 15.90
C GLU A 57 7.26 -13.78 15.65
N GLU A 58 8.31 -13.70 14.82
CA GLU A 58 9.02 -12.45 14.51
C GLU A 58 8.91 -12.07 13.02
N PRO A 59 8.18 -11.01 12.67
CA PRO A 59 7.87 -10.66 11.27
C PRO A 59 9.08 -10.54 10.37
N GLY A 60 10.17 -9.94 10.88
CA GLY A 60 11.40 -9.76 10.12
C GLY A 60 12.10 -11.09 9.83
N ALA A 61 12.21 -11.96 10.85
CA ALA A 61 12.79 -13.29 10.69
C ALA A 61 11.95 -14.15 9.73
N PHE A 62 10.63 -14.09 9.86
CA PHE A 62 9.68 -14.83 9.04
C PHE A 62 9.78 -14.41 7.56
N LEU A 63 9.73 -13.12 7.26
CA LEU A 63 9.89 -12.58 5.91
C LEU A 63 11.25 -12.98 5.31
N SER A 64 12.32 -12.84 6.10
CA SER A 64 13.69 -13.19 5.68
C SER A 64 13.81 -14.68 5.34
N ALA A 65 13.21 -15.56 6.15
CA ALA A 65 13.23 -17.01 5.91
C ALA A 65 12.46 -17.38 4.63
N ILE A 66 11.26 -16.81 4.43
CA ILE A 66 10.47 -17.00 3.19
C ILE A 66 11.29 -16.54 1.97
N ASN A 67 11.84 -15.32 2.01
CA ASN A 67 12.62 -14.78 0.89
C ASN A 67 13.85 -15.63 0.58
N SER A 68 14.60 -16.05 1.61
CA SER A 68 15.77 -16.89 1.45
C SER A 68 15.44 -18.28 0.89
N TYR A 69 14.33 -18.85 1.32
CA TYR A 69 13.83 -20.12 0.79
C TYR A 69 13.41 -19.99 -0.67
N ALA A 70 12.60 -18.98 -0.99
CA ALA A 70 12.12 -18.70 -2.34
C ALA A 70 13.27 -18.40 -3.31
N THR A 71 14.28 -17.64 -2.88
CA THR A 71 15.49 -17.32 -3.68
C THR A 71 16.23 -18.61 -4.10
N ARG A 72 16.32 -19.61 -3.23
CA ARG A 72 16.95 -20.90 -3.56
C ARG A 72 16.18 -21.72 -4.58
N LYS A 73 14.86 -21.54 -4.67
CA LYS A 73 14.00 -22.22 -5.65
C LYS A 73 14.12 -21.68 -7.09
N LYS A 74 14.82 -20.56 -7.33
CA LYS A 74 15.18 -19.91 -8.62
C LYS A 74 14.01 -19.46 -9.52
N ASN A 75 12.84 -20.09 -9.43
CA ASN A 75 11.67 -19.79 -10.27
C ASN A 75 10.56 -19.05 -9.53
N ILE A 76 10.79 -18.71 -8.26
CA ILE A 76 9.82 -18.01 -7.42
C ILE A 76 10.16 -16.54 -7.42
N ARG A 77 9.19 -15.73 -7.78
CA ARG A 77 9.28 -14.26 -7.79
C ARG A 77 8.16 -13.71 -6.93
N ILE A 78 8.49 -12.85 -5.98
CA ILE A 78 7.54 -12.26 -5.04
C ILE A 78 7.36 -10.78 -5.38
N TYR A 79 6.10 -10.35 -5.37
CA TYR A 79 5.70 -8.94 -5.42
C TYR A 79 5.06 -8.59 -4.08
N LEU A 80 5.70 -7.71 -3.33
CA LEU A 80 5.22 -7.21 -2.06
C LEU A 80 4.37 -5.97 -2.27
N LEU A 81 3.14 -6.00 -1.77
CA LEU A 81 2.21 -4.88 -1.74
C LEU A 81 2.01 -4.47 -0.27
N ILE A 82 2.24 -3.20 0.05
CA ILE A 82 1.97 -2.64 1.37
C ILE A 82 0.99 -1.48 1.18
N ASP A 83 -0.19 -1.61 1.77
CA ASP A 83 -1.23 -0.61 1.75
C ASP A 83 -1.37 0.06 3.11
N GLU A 84 -1.71 1.36 3.13
CA GLU A 84 -1.90 2.15 4.34
C GLU A 84 -0.68 2.09 5.30
N TYR A 85 0.54 2.15 4.73
CA TYR A 85 1.79 1.94 5.49
C TYR A 85 1.95 2.91 6.67
N ASP A 86 1.32 4.06 6.61
CA ASP A 86 1.43 5.15 7.58
C ASP A 86 0.17 5.35 8.46
N ASN A 87 -0.88 4.55 8.28
CA ASN A 87 -2.17 4.75 8.94
C ASN A 87 -2.05 4.81 10.47
N PHE A 88 -1.54 3.73 11.10
CA PHE A 88 -1.44 3.69 12.55
C PHE A 88 -0.35 4.64 13.10
N THR A 89 0.72 4.91 12.33
CA THR A 89 1.77 5.85 12.73
C THR A 89 1.30 7.29 12.71
N ASN A 90 0.49 7.69 11.75
CA ASN A 90 -0.14 9.01 11.70
C ASN A 90 -1.09 9.20 12.90
N THR A 91 -1.84 8.16 13.26
CA THR A 91 -2.70 8.19 14.46
C THR A 91 -1.87 8.29 15.74
N ILE A 92 -0.76 7.56 15.85
CA ILE A 92 0.16 7.67 17.00
C ILE A 92 0.70 9.10 17.10
N LEU A 93 1.18 9.67 16.00
CA LEU A 93 1.74 11.02 15.97
C LEU A 93 0.71 12.07 16.40
N SER A 94 -0.51 11.99 15.86
CA SER A 94 -1.58 12.96 16.15
C SER A 94 -2.16 12.83 17.55
N THR A 95 -2.24 11.61 18.10
CA THR A 95 -2.91 11.35 19.38
C THR A 95 -1.95 11.35 20.56
N TYR A 96 -0.76 10.77 20.40
CA TYR A 96 0.20 10.53 21.49
C TYR A 96 1.49 11.34 21.35
N GLY A 97 1.66 12.04 20.23
CA GLY A 97 2.77 12.96 19.98
C GLY A 97 4.07 12.29 19.51
N THR A 98 5.07 13.14 19.33
CA THR A 98 6.33 12.81 18.63
C THR A 98 7.18 11.76 19.38
N GLU A 99 7.12 11.69 20.70
CA GLU A 99 7.93 10.74 21.47
C GLU A 99 7.54 9.29 21.17
N PHE A 100 6.25 8.98 21.22
CA PHE A 100 5.75 7.64 20.91
C PHE A 100 5.94 7.27 19.44
N TYR A 101 5.72 8.24 18.55
CA TYR A 101 5.98 8.06 17.12
C TYR A 101 7.46 7.68 16.88
N ARG A 102 8.41 8.39 17.49
CA ARG A 102 9.85 8.11 17.34
C ARG A 102 10.25 6.74 17.89
N LYS A 103 9.66 6.28 18.98
CA LYS A 103 9.92 4.93 19.50
C LYS A 103 9.57 3.83 18.48
N ALA A 104 8.54 4.03 17.68
CA ALA A 104 8.12 3.06 16.67
C ALA A 104 8.95 3.15 15.37
N THR A 105 9.33 4.37 14.95
CA THR A 105 9.85 4.65 13.61
C THR A 105 11.36 4.92 13.55
N HIS A 106 12.02 5.25 14.67
CA HIS A 106 13.44 5.61 14.70
C HIS A 106 14.28 4.59 15.50
N GLY A 107 15.59 4.64 15.31
CA GLY A 107 16.54 3.79 16.03
C GLY A 107 16.24 2.30 15.84
N GLU A 108 15.94 1.61 16.92
CA GLU A 108 15.56 0.19 16.96
C GLU A 108 14.05 -0.02 16.92
N GLY A 109 13.28 0.99 16.49
CA GLY A 109 11.82 0.88 16.38
C GLY A 109 11.38 -0.28 15.49
N PHE A 110 10.33 -0.98 15.92
CA PHE A 110 9.87 -2.22 15.29
C PHE A 110 9.48 -2.06 13.81
N ILE A 111 8.92 -0.89 13.44
CA ILE A 111 8.57 -0.58 12.05
C ILE A 111 9.84 -0.47 11.20
N ARG A 112 10.80 0.33 11.67
CA ARG A 112 12.09 0.51 10.99
C ARG A 112 12.82 -0.82 10.83
N GLY A 113 12.82 -1.64 11.86
CA GLY A 113 13.39 -3.00 11.81
C GLY A 113 12.78 -3.83 10.69
N PHE A 114 11.46 -3.85 10.57
CA PHE A 114 10.75 -4.57 9.53
C PHE A 114 11.08 -4.04 8.11
N PHE A 115 11.07 -2.72 7.91
CA PHE A 115 11.44 -2.12 6.62
C PHE A 115 12.91 -2.35 6.25
N ASN A 116 13.82 -2.41 7.21
CA ASN A 116 15.22 -2.79 6.96
C ASN A 116 15.34 -4.24 6.44
N VAL A 117 14.51 -5.15 6.95
CA VAL A 117 14.46 -6.53 6.42
C VAL A 117 13.94 -6.53 4.99
N ILE A 118 12.88 -5.77 4.68
CA ILE A 118 12.37 -5.62 3.30
C ILE A 118 13.50 -5.11 2.39
N LYS A 119 14.21 -4.06 2.81
CA LYS A 119 15.34 -3.51 2.07
C LYS A 119 16.40 -4.59 1.78
N SER A 120 16.79 -5.35 2.79
CA SER A 120 17.76 -6.43 2.62
C SER A 120 17.26 -7.52 1.69
N ALA A 121 15.98 -7.85 1.76
CA ALA A 121 15.34 -8.87 0.94
C ALA A 121 15.25 -8.50 -0.55
N THR A 122 15.27 -7.20 -0.90
CA THR A 122 15.19 -6.71 -2.29
C THR A 122 16.55 -6.46 -2.94
N THR A 123 17.64 -6.36 -2.17
CA THR A 123 18.96 -5.93 -2.67
C THR A 123 19.87 -7.05 -3.12
N GLY A 124 19.55 -8.33 -2.88
CA GLY A 124 20.38 -9.48 -3.25
C GLY A 124 20.25 -9.83 -4.74
N THR A 125 21.39 -10.22 -5.37
CA THR A 125 21.35 -10.75 -6.74
C THR A 125 20.50 -12.02 -6.79
N GLY A 126 19.41 -11.99 -7.57
CA GLY A 126 18.48 -13.12 -7.68
C GLY A 126 17.54 -13.25 -6.47
N ALA A 127 17.37 -12.22 -5.65
CA ALA A 127 16.41 -12.20 -4.56
C ALA A 127 15.00 -12.51 -5.09
N ALA A 128 14.25 -13.33 -4.38
CA ALA A 128 12.88 -13.67 -4.78
C ALA A 128 11.94 -12.48 -4.66
N LEU A 129 12.15 -11.60 -3.66
CA LEU A 129 11.41 -10.34 -3.52
C LEU A 129 11.93 -9.31 -4.54
N GLU A 130 11.33 -9.31 -5.74
CA GLU A 130 11.78 -8.51 -6.88
C GLU A 130 11.02 -7.19 -7.06
N ARG A 131 9.81 -7.12 -6.56
CA ARG A 131 8.93 -5.96 -6.72
C ARG A 131 8.32 -5.54 -5.40
N LEU A 132 8.23 -4.23 -5.24
CA LEU A 132 7.63 -3.60 -4.07
C LEU A 132 6.72 -2.46 -4.54
N PHE A 133 5.51 -2.38 -4.00
CA PHE A 133 4.61 -1.25 -4.17
C PHE A 133 4.03 -0.88 -2.82
N ILE A 134 4.15 0.38 -2.45
CA ILE A 134 3.71 0.90 -1.15
C ILE A 134 2.76 2.05 -1.40
N THR A 135 1.62 2.05 -0.71
CA THR A 135 0.64 3.13 -0.69
C THR A 135 0.42 3.64 0.72
N GLY A 136 0.08 4.91 0.84
CA GLY A 136 -0.24 5.59 2.10
C GLY A 136 -0.62 7.05 1.85
N VAL A 137 -0.95 7.77 2.91
CA VAL A 137 -1.44 9.15 2.84
C VAL A 137 -0.32 10.17 2.97
N SER A 138 0.69 9.90 3.82
CA SER A 138 1.75 10.86 4.16
C SER A 138 3.15 10.31 3.88
N PRO A 139 4.00 11.03 3.13
CA PRO A 139 5.38 10.61 2.89
C PRO A 139 6.27 10.73 4.15
N VAL A 140 5.86 11.48 5.19
CA VAL A 140 6.67 11.77 6.38
C VAL A 140 7.12 10.49 7.07
N THR A 141 6.22 9.54 7.29
CA THR A 141 6.56 8.26 7.93
C THR A 141 7.55 7.45 7.10
N MET A 142 7.45 7.51 5.75
CA MET A 142 8.37 6.79 4.89
C MET A 142 9.80 7.31 5.04
N ASP A 143 10.00 8.61 5.09
CA ASP A 143 11.32 9.23 5.26
C ASP A 143 11.94 8.86 6.63
N ASP A 144 11.13 8.84 7.68
CA ASP A 144 11.56 8.51 9.04
C ASP A 144 11.90 7.02 9.23
N VAL A 145 11.05 6.14 8.70
CA VAL A 145 11.22 4.69 8.79
C VAL A 145 12.34 4.19 7.89
N THR A 146 12.57 4.91 6.81
CA THR A 146 13.43 4.46 5.73
C THR A 146 14.65 5.34 5.51
N SER A 147 15.22 5.99 6.55
CA SER A 147 16.43 6.76 6.35
C SER A 147 17.48 5.95 5.57
N GLY A 148 17.63 6.26 4.27
CA GLY A 148 18.39 5.45 3.31
C GLY A 148 17.61 4.31 2.63
N PHE A 149 16.28 4.35 2.59
CA PHE A 149 15.45 3.42 1.80
C PHE A 149 15.46 3.85 0.32
N ASN A 150 16.55 3.56 -0.32
CA ASN A 150 16.81 3.90 -1.73
C ASN A 150 16.42 2.79 -2.72
N ILE A 151 15.54 1.88 -2.30
CA ILE A 151 15.06 0.76 -3.13
C ILE A 151 13.74 1.05 -3.85
N GLY A 152 13.07 2.14 -3.48
CA GLY A 152 11.83 2.59 -4.10
C GLY A 152 11.97 3.97 -4.73
N THR A 153 11.23 4.21 -5.81
CA THR A 153 11.06 5.53 -6.40
C THR A 153 9.72 6.08 -5.96
N ASN A 154 9.70 7.29 -5.39
CA ASN A 154 8.46 7.98 -5.08
C ASN A 154 7.81 8.46 -6.39
N ILE A 155 6.66 7.90 -6.72
CA ILE A 155 5.89 8.20 -7.93
C ILE A 155 4.67 9.09 -7.68
N THR A 156 4.47 9.55 -6.45
CA THR A 156 3.27 10.30 -6.02
C THR A 156 3.03 11.55 -6.87
N THR A 157 4.09 12.24 -7.27
CA THR A 157 3.99 13.47 -8.08
C THR A 157 4.61 13.31 -9.47
N ASP A 158 4.90 12.07 -9.89
CA ASP A 158 5.48 11.78 -11.20
C ASP A 158 4.42 12.01 -12.29
N PRO A 159 4.74 12.80 -13.34
CA PRO A 159 3.80 13.10 -14.43
C PRO A 159 3.23 11.87 -15.15
N TRP A 160 3.97 10.77 -15.18
CA TRP A 160 3.53 9.52 -15.79
C TRP A 160 2.36 8.85 -15.06
N PHE A 161 2.18 9.19 -13.79
CA PHE A 161 1.15 8.60 -12.92
C PHE A 161 0.05 9.59 -12.54
N ASN A 162 0.01 10.78 -13.17
CA ASN A 162 -0.99 11.81 -12.88
C ASN A 162 -2.43 11.29 -13.06
N ASP A 163 -2.63 10.41 -14.02
CA ASP A 163 -3.94 9.87 -14.40
C ASP A 163 -4.20 8.48 -13.77
N LEU A 164 -3.39 8.08 -12.79
CA LEU A 164 -3.52 6.76 -12.13
C LEU A 164 -4.72 6.70 -11.20
N VAL A 165 -5.09 7.82 -10.59
CA VAL A 165 -6.17 7.94 -9.61
C VAL A 165 -7.10 9.08 -10.02
N GLY A 166 -8.40 8.92 -9.75
CA GLY A 166 -9.41 9.89 -10.17
C GLY A 166 -10.04 9.53 -11.51
N PHE A 167 -10.94 10.38 -11.98
CA PHE A 167 -11.57 10.29 -13.29
C PHE A 167 -11.19 11.50 -14.15
N SER A 168 -10.81 11.27 -15.37
CA SER A 168 -10.78 12.33 -16.38
C SER A 168 -12.21 12.81 -16.70
N GLU A 169 -12.35 14.02 -17.23
CA GLU A 169 -13.69 14.50 -17.65
C GLU A 169 -14.32 13.55 -18.69
N LYS A 170 -13.52 12.94 -19.54
CA LYS A 170 -14.00 11.98 -20.54
C LYS A 170 -14.62 10.75 -19.86
N GLU A 171 -13.92 10.12 -18.94
CA GLU A 171 -14.41 8.96 -18.19
C GLU A 171 -15.64 9.29 -17.35
N LEU A 172 -15.64 10.45 -16.71
CA LEU A 172 -16.81 10.96 -16.00
C LEU A 172 -18.02 11.07 -16.92
N ARG A 173 -17.86 11.68 -18.11
CA ARG A 173 -18.93 11.82 -19.10
C ARG A 173 -19.46 10.48 -19.61
N GLU A 174 -18.59 9.54 -19.86
CA GLU A 174 -18.95 8.17 -20.26
C GLU A 174 -19.80 7.49 -19.18
N MET A 175 -19.38 7.59 -17.92
CA MET A 175 -20.12 7.07 -16.78
C MET A 175 -21.50 7.74 -16.60
N LEU A 176 -21.56 9.07 -16.66
CA LEU A 176 -22.81 9.82 -16.52
C LEU A 176 -23.77 9.53 -17.69
N THR A 177 -23.24 9.34 -18.90
CA THR A 177 -24.06 8.93 -20.06
C THR A 177 -24.70 7.57 -19.81
N TYR A 178 -23.95 6.61 -19.32
CA TYR A 178 -24.49 5.31 -18.94
C TYR A 178 -25.61 5.43 -17.90
N TYR A 179 -25.42 6.21 -16.83
CA TYR A 179 -26.47 6.43 -15.81
C TYR A 179 -27.69 7.14 -16.37
N LYS A 180 -27.52 8.05 -17.33
CA LYS A 180 -28.63 8.71 -18.04
C LYS A 180 -29.44 7.70 -18.84
N GLU A 181 -28.77 6.81 -19.57
CA GLU A 181 -29.45 5.76 -20.37
C GLU A 181 -30.19 4.74 -19.50
N GLN A 182 -29.68 4.47 -18.28
CA GLN A 182 -30.35 3.60 -17.31
C GLN A 182 -31.51 4.31 -16.57
N GLY A 183 -31.74 5.60 -16.82
CA GLY A 183 -32.78 6.38 -16.16
C GLY A 183 -32.49 6.74 -14.69
N VAL A 184 -31.24 6.56 -14.26
CA VAL A 184 -30.76 6.89 -12.90
C VAL A 184 -30.50 8.39 -12.79
N LEU A 185 -29.90 8.99 -13.84
CA LEU A 185 -29.57 10.41 -13.87
C LEU A 185 -30.72 11.23 -14.46
N ILE A 186 -31.29 12.13 -13.66
CA ILE A 186 -32.41 12.98 -14.09
C ILE A 186 -31.93 14.14 -14.96
N GLN A 187 -30.83 14.80 -14.55
CA GLN A 187 -30.26 15.95 -15.24
C GLN A 187 -29.53 15.55 -16.54
N SER A 188 -29.18 16.52 -17.38
CA SER A 188 -28.31 16.24 -18.52
C SER A 188 -26.88 16.00 -18.07
N VAL A 189 -26.09 15.27 -18.86
CA VAL A 189 -24.69 15.01 -18.58
C VAL A 189 -23.90 16.33 -18.46
N ASP A 190 -24.18 17.30 -19.33
CA ASP A 190 -23.50 18.60 -19.32
C ASP A 190 -23.81 19.41 -18.05
N GLU A 191 -25.07 19.49 -17.64
CA GLU A 191 -25.47 20.15 -16.39
C GLU A 191 -24.79 19.50 -15.18
N THR A 192 -24.75 18.18 -15.14
CA THR A 192 -24.11 17.44 -14.06
C THR A 192 -22.60 17.70 -14.00
N VAL A 193 -21.91 17.66 -15.14
CA VAL A 193 -20.46 17.98 -15.20
C VAL A 193 -20.18 19.41 -14.76
N VAL A 194 -20.98 20.38 -15.22
CA VAL A 194 -20.84 21.80 -14.80
C VAL A 194 -21.04 21.97 -13.30
N MET A 195 -21.97 21.25 -12.68
CA MET A 195 -22.21 21.27 -11.25
C MET A 195 -21.06 20.61 -10.47
N MET A 196 -20.48 19.53 -11.01
CA MET A 196 -19.40 18.79 -10.36
C MET A 196 -18.05 19.50 -10.41
N LYS A 197 -17.75 20.21 -11.51
CA LYS A 197 -16.44 20.86 -11.73
C LYS A 197 -15.94 21.71 -10.55
N PRO A 198 -16.69 22.68 -10.01
CA PRO A 198 -16.19 23.54 -8.95
C PRO A 198 -15.91 22.83 -7.63
N ASN A 199 -16.46 21.63 -7.43
CA ASN A 199 -16.40 20.93 -6.16
C ASN A 199 -15.50 19.68 -6.18
N TYR A 200 -15.37 19.03 -7.35
CA TYR A 200 -14.78 17.68 -7.46
C TYR A 200 -13.68 17.56 -8.50
N ASP A 201 -13.45 18.58 -9.30
CA ASP A 201 -12.34 18.73 -10.22
C ASP A 201 -11.13 19.39 -9.52
N ASN A 202 -10.02 19.51 -10.25
CA ASN A 202 -8.77 20.17 -9.80
C ASN A 202 -7.88 19.31 -8.91
N TYR A 203 -8.05 18.00 -8.84
CA TYR A 203 -7.05 17.11 -8.25
C TYR A 203 -5.91 16.90 -9.25
N CYS A 204 -4.82 17.61 -9.05
CA CYS A 204 -3.64 17.52 -9.90
C CYS A 204 -2.50 16.92 -9.10
N PHE A 205 -2.09 15.70 -9.45
CA PHE A 205 -1.06 14.97 -8.75
C PHE A 205 0.35 15.36 -9.21
N SER A 206 0.49 15.99 -10.38
CA SER A 206 1.78 16.45 -10.88
C SER A 206 1.83 17.96 -11.11
N ARG A 207 2.90 18.60 -10.58
CA ARG A 207 3.13 20.04 -10.78
C ARG A 207 3.35 20.44 -12.25
N SER A 208 3.77 19.51 -13.09
CA SER A 208 4.00 19.76 -14.52
C SER A 208 2.77 19.54 -15.41
N ARG A 209 1.66 19.01 -14.85
CA ARG A 209 0.42 18.69 -15.57
C ARG A 209 -0.81 19.39 -14.97
N LEU A 210 -0.65 20.64 -14.56
CA LEU A 210 -1.71 21.44 -13.89
C LEU A 210 -2.98 21.66 -14.73
N VAL A 211 -2.92 21.42 -16.03
CA VAL A 211 -4.06 21.52 -16.94
C VAL A 211 -4.84 20.19 -17.09
N ASP A 212 -4.23 19.08 -16.64
CA ASP A 212 -4.79 17.73 -16.75
C ASP A 212 -5.31 17.30 -15.37
N CYS A 213 -6.24 18.08 -14.81
CA CYS A 213 -6.83 17.79 -13.52
C CYS A 213 -7.79 16.60 -13.59
N MET A 214 -7.87 15.88 -12.46
CA MET A 214 -8.71 14.70 -12.31
C MET A 214 -9.86 15.00 -11.33
N PHE A 215 -11.01 14.42 -11.58
CA PHE A 215 -12.10 14.41 -10.62
C PHE A 215 -11.83 13.42 -9.49
N ASN A 216 -12.14 13.79 -8.27
CA ASN A 216 -12.03 12.90 -7.12
C ASN A 216 -12.98 11.70 -7.28
N SER A 217 -12.43 10.49 -7.30
CA SER A 217 -13.17 9.26 -7.55
C SER A 217 -14.24 8.99 -6.49
N ASP A 218 -13.92 9.21 -5.22
CA ASP A 218 -14.85 8.98 -4.12
C ASP A 218 -16.06 9.92 -4.19
N MET A 219 -15.80 11.21 -4.41
CA MET A 219 -16.85 12.22 -4.54
C MET A 219 -17.72 12.00 -5.78
N VAL A 220 -17.12 11.58 -6.89
CA VAL A 220 -17.85 11.25 -8.12
C VAL A 220 -18.78 10.06 -7.90
N LEU A 221 -18.30 9.00 -7.27
CA LEU A 221 -19.12 7.81 -6.98
C LEU A 221 -20.23 8.11 -5.96
N TYR A 222 -19.92 8.94 -4.95
CA TYR A 222 -20.92 9.35 -3.96
C TYR A 222 -22.09 10.08 -4.59
N LEU A 223 -21.84 11.05 -5.48
CA LEU A 223 -22.90 11.78 -6.18
C LEU A 223 -23.72 10.89 -7.11
N SER A 224 -23.10 9.91 -7.74
CA SER A 224 -23.81 8.97 -8.61
C SER A 224 -24.78 8.07 -7.86
N LEU A 225 -24.66 7.97 -6.52
CA LEU A 225 -25.54 7.19 -5.65
C LEU A 225 -26.69 7.99 -5.03
N ILE A 226 -26.61 9.35 -5.03
CA ILE A 226 -27.59 10.22 -4.35
C ILE A 226 -28.61 10.82 -5.32
N HIS A 227 -28.32 10.85 -6.59
CA HIS A 227 -29.16 11.43 -7.67
C HIS A 227 -29.49 10.38 -8.72
#